data_f089a847d8f4ebabc70228eefa27ac7d
#
_entry.id   f089a847d8f4ebabc70228eefa27ac7d
#
_cell.length_a   1.000
_cell.length_b   1.000
_cell.length_c   1.000
_cell.angle_alpha   90.00
_cell.angle_beta   90.00
_cell.angle_gamma   90.00
#
_symmetry.space_group_name_H-M   'P 1'
#
loop_
_entity.id
_entity.type
_entity.pdbx_description
1 polymer ?
#
loop_
_entity_poly.entity_id
_entity_poly.type
_entity_poly.pdbx_seq_one_letter_code
_entity_poly.pdbx_strand_id
1 'polypeptide(L)'
;MDTGDLIRGGETLTTEFKSHLNDRDLTKAVACLANAEGGALLLGVADGGQVVGAQPRPGGHMDPVRVAAYVQNSTDPPLGVEVRLETIDGQAVFRIDVPRAMPGPVATKDGYYTKRVLDTLGRPQCVPMSPQEIVSMGMITRGQDYAAAVAVGATHADLDPTEFDRYRRLCSLTGDSTASLQDEDILRALGLVPMSAPLSLGAILLFGRSAAITRWVPNAEFIFQDLRKGESAANERIVGPLLQVSERMQALIDARNSVTELMAGIHRVEVSLIPSVTRREAVANALVHRDYSALGPTRVQIDDAEFVVSNPGGLPPGVTIQNILDESRPRSPILADAFKRAGLVERKGKGVNEMFEQQLRAGRDAPSYARSTTNSVLVSVPLGTADLDLVRFLLTFENERQRPLGLDQLRVVHEIKEMGSAAPTELAESLSMLLATVRNTSTQLVELGVIESRGVGRSRRLHLTPRFYDLAQDRTAYVRVKGADPIQQERMIGDYVDAYGSITRSQAAALCQLSPTQARAVLKRMVDREELRLVGERRGAKYVRA
;
A
#
# COMPACT_ATOMS: atom_id res chain seq x y z
N MET A 1 21.45 2.83 -6.63
CA MET A 1 21.19 2.94 -8.08
C MET A 1 22.38 3.60 -8.72
N ASP A 2 22.91 3.06 -9.80
CA ASP A 2 24.04 3.65 -10.52
C ASP A 2 23.63 4.91 -11.27
N THR A 3 24.55 5.86 -11.48
CA THR A 3 24.22 7.14 -12.15
C THR A 3 23.76 6.93 -13.60
N GLY A 4 24.32 5.93 -14.30
CA GLY A 4 23.85 5.56 -15.64
C GLY A 4 22.40 5.06 -15.64
N ASP A 5 21.97 4.34 -14.59
CA ASP A 5 20.57 3.92 -14.44
C ASP A 5 19.63 5.10 -14.21
N LEU A 6 20.06 6.09 -13.41
CA LEU A 6 19.30 7.32 -13.18
C LEU A 6 19.10 8.11 -14.47
N ILE A 7 20.16 8.22 -15.30
CA ILE A 7 20.08 8.93 -16.59
C ILE A 7 19.10 8.21 -17.53
N ARG A 8 19.18 6.87 -17.62
CA ARG A 8 18.24 6.10 -18.45
C ARG A 8 16.80 6.18 -17.97
N GLY A 9 16.59 6.30 -16.66
CA GLY A 9 15.26 6.43 -16.04
C GLY A 9 14.60 7.80 -16.28
N GLY A 10 15.36 8.81 -16.68
CA GLY A 10 14.87 10.17 -16.89
C GLY A 10 14.59 10.94 -15.59
N GLU A 11 14.06 12.14 -15.72
CA GLU A 11 13.66 12.95 -14.58
C GLU A 11 12.42 12.39 -13.88
N THR A 12 12.46 12.34 -12.55
CA THR A 12 11.39 11.82 -11.70
C THR A 12 11.19 12.73 -10.47
N LEU A 13 10.33 12.35 -9.54
CA LEU A 13 10.22 13.04 -8.25
C LEU A 13 11.54 13.04 -7.45
N THR A 14 12.40 12.05 -7.68
CA THR A 14 13.67 11.86 -6.96
C THR A 14 14.91 12.01 -7.85
N THR A 15 14.75 12.36 -9.12
CA THR A 15 15.88 12.57 -10.04
C THR A 15 15.68 13.84 -10.83
N GLU A 16 16.67 14.74 -10.79
CA GLU A 16 16.67 16.00 -11.55
C GLU A 16 17.94 16.14 -12.38
N PHE A 17 17.80 16.59 -13.64
CA PHE A 17 18.91 16.85 -14.55
C PHE A 17 19.09 18.34 -14.75
N LYS A 18 20.34 18.78 -14.81
CA LYS A 18 20.69 20.15 -15.19
C LYS A 18 21.98 20.14 -15.99
N SER A 19 21.93 20.73 -17.18
CA SER A 19 23.15 20.92 -17.99
C SER A 19 24.10 21.90 -17.32
N HIS A 20 23.57 23.01 -16.81
CA HIS A 20 24.31 24.04 -16.08
C HIS A 20 23.44 24.64 -14.99
N LEU A 21 24.05 24.99 -13.85
CA LEU A 21 23.39 25.75 -12.79
C LEU A 21 24.30 26.84 -12.28
N ASN A 22 23.76 28.03 -12.11
CA ASN A 22 24.37 29.03 -11.23
C ASN A 22 24.16 28.63 -9.76
N ASP A 23 24.87 29.28 -8.87
CA ASP A 23 24.87 28.96 -7.44
C ASP A 23 23.48 29.08 -6.79
N ARG A 24 22.68 30.07 -7.21
CA ARG A 24 21.33 30.28 -6.68
C ARG A 24 20.34 29.19 -7.15
N ASP A 25 20.42 28.78 -8.40
CA ASP A 25 19.54 27.75 -8.96
C ASP A 25 19.92 26.36 -8.43
N LEU A 26 21.20 26.11 -8.16
CA LEU A 26 21.64 24.91 -7.46
C LEU A 26 20.97 24.76 -6.10
N THR A 27 21.00 25.82 -5.28
CA THR A 27 20.42 25.79 -3.94
C THR A 27 18.90 25.59 -3.99
N LYS A 28 18.22 26.20 -4.97
CA LYS A 28 16.78 26.00 -5.19
C LYS A 28 16.47 24.55 -5.58
N ALA A 29 17.23 23.96 -6.53
CA ALA A 29 17.02 22.59 -6.95
C ALA A 29 17.23 21.58 -5.80
N VAL A 30 18.28 21.80 -5.00
CA VAL A 30 18.54 21.00 -3.81
C VAL A 30 17.42 21.15 -2.77
N ALA A 31 16.98 22.39 -2.44
CA ALA A 31 15.88 22.60 -1.51
C ALA A 31 14.57 21.98 -2.02
N CYS A 32 14.33 22.05 -3.35
CA CYS A 32 13.18 21.45 -4.00
C CYS A 32 13.13 19.92 -3.83
N LEU A 33 14.24 19.21 -4.06
CA LEU A 33 14.36 17.77 -3.83
C LEU A 33 14.22 17.44 -2.34
N ALA A 34 14.93 18.17 -1.47
CA ALA A 34 14.93 17.93 -0.03
C ALA A 34 13.52 18.04 0.58
N ASN A 35 12.74 19.04 0.18
CA ASN A 35 11.37 19.27 0.65
C ASN A 35 10.33 18.33 0.04
N ALA A 36 10.77 17.40 -0.81
CA ALA A 36 9.96 16.29 -1.31
C ALA A 36 10.48 14.97 -0.74
N GLU A 37 10.94 14.07 -1.57
CA GLU A 37 11.45 12.73 -1.15
C GLU A 37 12.97 12.67 -0.98
N GLY A 38 13.68 13.77 -1.23
CA GLY A 38 15.12 13.73 -1.49
C GLY A 38 15.41 13.18 -2.89
N GLY A 39 16.63 12.70 -3.12
CA GLY A 39 16.98 12.06 -4.40
C GLY A 39 18.33 12.52 -4.94
N ALA A 40 18.53 12.45 -6.26
CA ALA A 40 19.76 12.80 -6.94
C ALA A 40 19.59 13.97 -7.91
N LEU A 41 20.45 14.98 -7.80
CA LEU A 41 20.60 16.04 -8.80
C LEU A 41 21.87 15.74 -9.61
N LEU A 42 21.71 15.61 -10.93
CA LEU A 42 22.81 15.37 -11.87
C LEU A 42 23.16 16.65 -12.64
N LEU A 43 24.34 17.20 -12.39
CA LEU A 43 24.87 18.36 -13.13
C LEU A 43 25.77 17.91 -14.27
N GLY A 44 25.55 18.41 -15.46
CA GLY A 44 26.20 17.99 -16.69
C GLY A 44 25.34 17.06 -17.53
N VAL A 45 24.05 16.96 -17.20
CA VAL A 45 23.04 16.21 -17.94
C VAL A 45 21.93 17.15 -18.36
N ALA A 46 21.56 17.16 -19.65
CA ALA A 46 20.43 17.94 -20.16
C ALA A 46 19.10 17.26 -19.82
N ASP A 47 17.98 18.02 -19.85
CA ASP A 47 16.63 17.54 -19.49
C ASP A 47 16.19 16.29 -20.27
N GLY A 48 16.74 16.04 -21.46
CA GLY A 48 16.52 14.82 -22.26
C GLY A 48 17.41 13.61 -21.91
N GLY A 49 18.23 13.69 -20.86
CA GLY A 49 19.16 12.63 -20.48
C GLY A 49 20.48 12.61 -21.27
N GLN A 50 20.73 13.58 -22.15
CA GLN A 50 22.00 13.69 -22.86
C GLN A 50 23.09 14.19 -21.92
N VAL A 51 24.22 13.47 -21.83
CA VAL A 51 25.38 13.89 -21.05
C VAL A 51 26.14 14.97 -21.83
N VAL A 52 26.17 16.18 -21.27
CA VAL A 52 26.81 17.36 -21.89
C VAL A 52 28.09 17.78 -21.14
N GLY A 53 28.33 17.20 -19.97
CA GLY A 53 29.45 17.50 -19.10
C GLY A 53 29.23 18.73 -18.21
N ALA A 54 29.60 18.60 -16.94
CA ALA A 54 29.54 19.70 -15.99
C ALA A 54 30.66 20.72 -16.28
N GLN A 55 30.33 22.01 -16.30
CA GLN A 55 31.33 23.07 -16.46
C GLN A 55 31.98 23.42 -15.13
N PRO A 56 33.28 23.80 -15.13
CA PRO A 56 33.94 24.31 -13.94
C PRO A 56 33.21 25.56 -13.42
N ARG A 57 33.05 25.65 -12.10
CA ARG A 57 32.53 26.85 -11.45
C ARG A 57 33.53 28.03 -11.58
N PRO A 58 33.08 29.29 -11.40
CA PRO A 58 33.98 30.42 -11.34
C PRO A 58 35.11 30.17 -10.32
N GLY A 59 36.37 30.16 -10.80
CA GLY A 59 37.54 29.74 -10.00
C GLY A 59 38.18 28.43 -10.44
N GLY A 60 37.62 27.73 -11.46
CA GLY A 60 38.29 26.63 -12.18
C GLY A 60 38.32 25.26 -11.51
N HIS A 61 37.66 25.05 -10.37
CA HIS A 61 37.74 23.81 -9.61
C HIS A 61 36.44 23.01 -9.66
N MET A 62 36.51 21.78 -10.15
CA MET A 62 35.46 20.75 -10.05
C MET A 62 35.69 19.95 -8.74
N ASP A 63 35.45 20.59 -7.60
CA ASP A 63 35.70 20.02 -6.28
C ASP A 63 34.36 19.66 -5.59
N PRO A 64 34.05 18.36 -5.42
CA PRO A 64 32.84 17.90 -4.75
C PRO A 64 32.68 18.44 -3.32
N VAL A 65 33.77 18.58 -2.58
CA VAL A 65 33.74 19.08 -1.19
C VAL A 65 33.28 20.55 -1.14
N ARG A 66 33.73 21.36 -2.09
CA ARG A 66 33.30 22.77 -2.18
C ARG A 66 31.85 22.90 -2.57
N VAL A 67 31.35 22.03 -3.46
CA VAL A 67 29.91 22.00 -3.83
C VAL A 67 29.06 21.63 -2.61
N ALA A 68 29.44 20.62 -1.86
CA ALA A 68 28.72 20.19 -0.65
C ALA A 68 28.73 21.32 0.42
N ALA A 69 29.90 21.94 0.67
CA ALA A 69 30.02 23.05 1.61
C ALA A 69 29.20 24.27 1.17
N TYR A 70 29.14 24.57 -0.14
CA TYR A 70 28.32 25.64 -0.65
C TYR A 70 26.83 25.41 -0.39
N VAL A 71 26.31 24.20 -0.70
CA VAL A 71 24.91 23.82 -0.45
C VAL A 71 24.60 23.95 1.04
N GLN A 72 25.42 23.40 1.93
CA GLN A 72 25.24 23.46 3.37
C GLN A 72 25.20 24.92 3.89
N ASN A 73 26.08 25.78 3.35
CA ASN A 73 26.13 27.19 3.75
C ASN A 73 25.06 28.06 3.11
N SER A 74 24.36 27.60 2.09
CA SER A 74 23.36 28.37 1.32
C SER A 74 21.93 27.89 1.55
N THR A 75 21.71 26.95 2.47
CA THR A 75 20.40 26.46 2.90
C THR A 75 20.12 26.83 4.35
N ASP A 76 18.84 26.93 4.70
CA ASP A 76 18.36 27.20 6.05
C ASP A 76 17.15 26.29 6.40
N PRO A 77 17.28 25.37 7.36
CA PRO A 77 18.51 24.97 8.07
C PRO A 77 19.58 24.41 7.13
N PRO A 78 20.85 24.43 7.57
CA PRO A 78 21.96 23.88 6.79
C PRO A 78 21.72 22.42 6.40
N LEU A 79 21.73 22.12 5.11
CA LEU A 79 21.49 20.76 4.57
C LEU A 79 22.80 20.13 4.11
N GLY A 80 23.20 19.01 4.73
CA GLY A 80 24.32 18.18 4.26
C GLY A 80 23.92 17.35 3.04
N VAL A 81 24.74 17.38 2.00
CA VAL A 81 24.57 16.57 0.79
C VAL A 81 25.85 15.77 0.51
N GLU A 82 25.72 14.59 -0.09
CA GLU A 82 26.86 13.86 -0.66
C GLU A 82 27.05 14.28 -2.10
N VAL A 83 28.27 14.68 -2.45
CA VAL A 83 28.62 15.08 -3.82
C VAL A 83 29.73 14.18 -4.34
N ARG A 84 29.53 13.63 -5.53
CA ARG A 84 30.51 12.80 -6.24
C ARG A 84 30.71 13.38 -7.62
N LEU A 85 31.95 13.31 -8.11
CA LEU A 85 32.30 13.61 -9.49
C LEU A 85 32.54 12.29 -10.21
N GLU A 86 31.72 11.99 -11.19
CA GLU A 86 31.77 10.76 -11.97
C GLU A 86 32.06 11.06 -13.44
N THR A 87 32.64 10.11 -14.15
CA THR A 87 32.86 10.23 -15.60
C THR A 87 31.87 9.32 -16.32
N ILE A 88 30.95 9.93 -17.08
CA ILE A 88 29.94 9.23 -17.88
C ILE A 88 30.13 9.62 -19.35
N ASP A 89 30.26 8.65 -20.22
CA ASP A 89 30.51 8.86 -21.67
C ASP A 89 31.69 9.81 -21.96
N GLY A 90 32.75 9.74 -21.12
CA GLY A 90 33.93 10.60 -21.24
C GLY A 90 33.75 12.03 -20.76
N GLN A 91 32.59 12.38 -20.21
CA GLN A 91 32.25 13.70 -19.69
C GLN A 91 32.14 13.65 -18.15
N ALA A 92 32.52 14.75 -17.49
CA ALA A 92 32.39 14.88 -16.05
C ALA A 92 30.94 15.22 -15.66
N VAL A 93 30.37 14.50 -14.71
CA VAL A 93 29.02 14.71 -14.16
C VAL A 93 29.12 14.80 -12.65
N PHE A 94 28.57 15.86 -12.04
CA PHE A 94 28.36 15.88 -10.60
C PHE A 94 27.06 15.15 -10.24
N ARG A 95 27.17 14.14 -9.40
CA ARG A 95 26.04 13.54 -8.70
C ARG A 95 25.96 14.13 -7.30
N ILE A 96 24.85 14.75 -6.98
CA ILE A 96 24.54 15.34 -5.69
C ILE A 96 23.38 14.53 -5.09
N ASP A 97 23.67 13.68 -4.12
CA ASP A 97 22.69 12.91 -3.40
C ASP A 97 22.11 13.79 -2.28
N VAL A 98 20.84 14.13 -2.40
CA VAL A 98 20.11 15.07 -1.53
C VAL A 98 19.24 14.28 -0.58
N PRO A 99 19.45 14.35 0.75
CA PRO A 99 18.57 13.71 1.71
C PRO A 99 17.22 14.44 1.78
N ARG A 100 16.18 13.73 2.21
CA ARG A 100 14.91 14.37 2.56
C ARG A 100 15.10 15.33 3.73
N ALA A 101 14.47 16.49 3.65
CA ALA A 101 14.56 17.53 4.70
C ALA A 101 13.98 17.02 6.03
N MET A 102 14.79 16.99 7.07
CA MET A 102 14.46 16.62 8.44
C MET A 102 15.35 17.43 9.40
N PRO A 103 14.85 18.03 10.46
CA PRO A 103 13.47 18.09 11.00
C PRO A 103 12.71 19.37 10.57
N GLY A 104 12.24 19.46 9.36
CA GLY A 104 11.47 20.59 8.87
C GLY A 104 11.86 20.96 7.44
N PRO A 105 11.11 21.86 6.80
CA PRO A 105 11.41 22.27 5.44
C PRO A 105 12.70 23.09 5.39
N VAL A 106 13.42 22.94 4.28
CA VAL A 106 14.65 23.67 3.99
C VAL A 106 14.34 24.81 3.02
N ALA A 107 14.76 26.01 3.37
CA ALA A 107 14.75 27.16 2.48
C ALA A 107 16.12 27.42 1.84
N THR A 108 16.16 28.19 0.78
CA THR A 108 17.37 28.92 0.40
C THR A 108 17.61 30.07 1.39
N LYS A 109 18.83 30.58 1.51
CA LYS A 109 19.10 31.77 2.36
C LYS A 109 18.29 33.01 1.99
N ASP A 110 17.82 33.08 0.75
CA ASP A 110 16.92 34.16 0.30
C ASP A 110 15.45 33.90 0.74
N GLY A 111 15.18 32.86 1.53
CA GLY A 111 13.85 32.55 2.06
C GLY A 111 12.91 31.81 1.11
N TYR A 112 13.39 31.23 0.02
CA TYR A 112 12.54 30.47 -0.91
C TYR A 112 12.37 29.02 -0.42
N TYR A 113 11.12 28.63 -0.12
CA TYR A 113 10.70 27.27 0.11
C TYR A 113 10.08 26.71 -1.18
N THR A 114 10.71 25.69 -1.74
CA THR A 114 10.21 25.01 -2.95
C THR A 114 10.16 23.51 -2.70
N LYS A 115 9.23 22.83 -3.38
CA LYS A 115 9.09 21.36 -3.36
C LYS A 115 8.90 20.82 -4.77
N ARG A 116 9.28 19.55 -4.97
CA ARG A 116 9.10 18.84 -6.23
C ARG A 116 7.74 18.18 -6.28
N VAL A 117 7.01 18.36 -7.38
CA VAL A 117 5.70 17.77 -7.62
C VAL A 117 5.60 17.32 -9.08
N LEU A 118 4.60 16.49 -9.39
CA LEU A 118 4.26 16.18 -10.79
C LEU A 118 3.21 17.19 -11.29
N ASP A 119 3.37 17.67 -12.52
CA ASP A 119 2.37 18.46 -13.22
C ASP A 119 1.18 17.57 -13.68
N THR A 120 0.19 18.18 -14.32
CA THR A 120 -0.99 17.46 -14.85
C THR A 120 -0.67 16.46 -15.96
N LEU A 121 0.52 16.52 -16.53
CA LEU A 121 1.03 15.59 -17.55
C LEU A 121 2.00 14.56 -16.98
N GLY A 122 2.15 14.51 -15.64
CA GLY A 122 3.06 13.58 -14.95
C GLY A 122 4.55 13.99 -15.02
N ARG A 123 4.87 15.24 -15.42
CA ARG A 123 6.27 15.72 -15.49
C ARG A 123 6.67 16.36 -14.16
N PRO A 124 7.88 16.08 -13.65
CA PRO A 124 8.36 16.66 -12.41
C PRO A 124 8.69 18.15 -12.57
N GLN A 125 8.25 18.95 -11.60
CA GLN A 125 8.54 20.38 -11.53
C GLN A 125 8.72 20.87 -10.10
N CYS A 126 9.48 21.96 -9.94
CA CYS A 126 9.65 22.63 -8.65
C CYS A 126 8.63 23.77 -8.51
N VAL A 127 7.82 23.72 -7.45
CA VAL A 127 6.83 24.75 -7.14
C VAL A 127 7.09 25.38 -5.77
N PRO A 128 6.72 26.66 -5.55
CA PRO A 128 6.76 27.25 -4.21
C PRO A 128 5.87 26.48 -3.23
N MET A 129 6.32 26.32 -1.99
CA MET A 129 5.50 25.82 -0.89
C MET A 129 4.59 26.94 -0.37
N SER A 130 3.33 26.59 -0.08
CA SER A 130 2.44 27.52 0.63
C SER A 130 2.87 27.68 2.10
N PRO A 131 2.54 28.80 2.76
CA PRO A 131 2.82 28.98 4.18
C PRO A 131 2.27 27.83 5.05
N GLN A 132 1.13 27.29 4.67
CA GLN A 132 0.47 26.18 5.37
C GLN A 132 1.25 24.87 5.24
N GLU A 133 1.82 24.58 4.08
CA GLU A 133 2.69 23.41 3.88
C GLU A 133 3.99 23.52 4.67
N ILE A 134 4.56 24.71 4.75
CA ILE A 134 5.77 24.97 5.55
C ILE A 134 5.51 24.68 7.03
N VAL A 135 4.38 25.17 7.57
CA VAL A 135 3.98 24.93 8.96
C VAL A 135 3.69 23.45 9.20
N SER A 136 2.93 22.83 8.32
CA SER A 136 2.58 21.39 8.40
C SER A 136 3.83 20.51 8.41
N MET A 137 4.75 20.73 7.47
CA MET A 137 5.99 19.97 7.40
C MET A 137 6.86 20.19 8.65
N GLY A 138 6.92 21.42 9.18
CA GLY A 138 7.63 21.74 10.42
C GLY A 138 7.03 21.05 11.64
N MET A 139 5.71 20.95 11.74
CA MET A 139 5.02 20.24 12.82
C MET A 139 5.24 18.72 12.75
N ILE A 140 5.03 18.12 11.58
CA ILE A 140 5.20 16.67 11.36
C ILE A 140 6.63 16.24 11.72
N THR A 141 7.63 16.97 11.27
CA THR A 141 9.04 16.60 11.46
C THR A 141 9.54 16.82 12.87
N ARG A 142 8.93 17.73 13.64
CA ARG A 142 9.21 17.93 15.06
C ARG A 142 8.44 16.99 15.98
N GLY A 143 7.62 16.10 15.41
CA GLY A 143 6.73 15.23 16.18
C GLY A 143 5.63 16.00 16.92
N GLN A 144 5.33 17.23 16.49
CA GLN A 144 4.27 18.04 17.09
C GLN A 144 2.92 17.58 16.56
N ASP A 145 2.07 17.15 17.48
CA ASP A 145 0.69 16.79 17.17
C ASP A 145 -0.13 18.06 16.88
N TYR A 146 -0.68 18.16 15.66
CA TYR A 146 -1.58 19.27 15.29
C TYR A 146 -2.77 19.38 16.26
N ALA A 147 -3.31 18.25 16.74
CA ALA A 147 -4.41 18.23 17.69
C ALA A 147 -4.02 18.79 19.07
N ALA A 148 -2.72 18.79 19.43
CA ALA A 148 -2.22 19.40 20.66
C ALA A 148 -2.10 20.94 20.58
N ALA A 149 -2.14 21.52 19.37
CA ALA A 149 -2.02 22.96 19.21
C ALA A 149 -3.22 23.68 19.83
N VAL A 150 -2.98 24.89 20.35
CA VAL A 150 -4.00 25.70 21.04
C VAL A 150 -5.01 26.25 20.04
N ALA A 151 -6.30 26.08 20.32
CA ALA A 151 -7.40 26.77 19.63
C ALA A 151 -7.56 28.18 20.23
N VAL A 152 -6.79 29.15 19.72
CA VAL A 152 -6.75 30.49 20.29
C VAL A 152 -8.13 31.15 20.30
N GLY A 153 -8.61 31.53 21.49
CA GLY A 153 -9.91 32.15 21.69
C GLY A 153 -11.09 31.18 21.76
N ALA A 154 -10.85 29.87 21.67
CA ALA A 154 -11.88 28.87 21.89
C ALA A 154 -12.23 28.76 23.39
N THR A 155 -13.50 28.50 23.68
CA THR A 155 -14.06 28.37 25.02
C THR A 155 -14.91 27.12 25.14
N HIS A 156 -15.31 26.71 26.33
CA HIS A 156 -16.22 25.57 26.53
C HIS A 156 -17.58 25.73 25.83
N ALA A 157 -18.01 26.98 25.54
CA ALA A 157 -19.25 27.24 24.77
C ALA A 157 -19.15 26.75 23.31
N ASP A 158 -17.96 26.56 22.81
CA ASP A 158 -17.67 26.03 21.46
C ASP A 158 -17.77 24.51 21.38
N LEU A 159 -17.85 23.84 22.54
CA LEU A 159 -18.01 22.39 22.64
C LEU A 159 -19.50 21.99 22.67
N ASP A 160 -19.79 20.78 22.20
CA ASP A 160 -21.11 20.19 22.19
C ASP A 160 -21.22 19.13 23.29
N PRO A 161 -22.08 19.31 24.31
CA PRO A 161 -22.26 18.31 25.36
C PRO A 161 -22.69 16.93 24.82
N THR A 162 -23.41 16.89 23.70
CA THR A 162 -23.87 15.62 23.13
C THR A 162 -22.71 14.74 22.63
N GLU A 163 -21.58 15.35 22.27
CA GLU A 163 -20.39 14.61 21.85
C GLU A 163 -19.65 13.99 23.03
N PHE A 164 -19.70 14.60 24.21
CA PHE A 164 -19.18 13.97 25.44
C PHE A 164 -20.06 12.77 25.83
N ASP A 165 -21.38 12.85 25.70
CA ASP A 165 -22.27 11.72 25.94
C ASP A 165 -22.06 10.62 24.91
N ARG A 166 -21.81 10.97 23.65
CA ARG A 166 -21.41 10.03 22.59
C ARG A 166 -20.11 9.32 22.96
N TYR A 167 -19.08 10.05 23.38
CA TYR A 167 -17.80 9.51 23.78
C TYR A 167 -17.93 8.56 24.97
N ARG A 168 -18.67 8.95 26.05
CA ARG A 168 -18.93 8.09 27.21
C ARG A 168 -19.62 6.79 26.81
N ARG A 169 -20.64 6.89 25.95
CA ARG A 169 -21.35 5.70 25.44
C ARG A 169 -20.38 4.75 24.73
N LEU A 170 -19.52 5.26 23.84
CA LEU A 170 -18.53 4.44 23.14
C LEU A 170 -17.52 3.82 24.12
N CYS A 171 -16.99 4.60 25.05
CA CYS A 171 -16.05 4.11 26.07
C CYS A 171 -16.69 3.08 26.99
N SER A 172 -17.98 3.18 27.30
CA SER A 172 -18.67 2.17 28.12
C SER A 172 -18.73 0.80 27.44
N LEU A 173 -18.84 0.76 26.10
CA LEU A 173 -18.82 -0.50 25.33
C LEU A 173 -17.46 -1.21 25.39
N THR A 174 -16.39 -0.46 25.63
CA THR A 174 -15.02 -0.99 25.74
C THR A 174 -14.59 -1.25 27.18
N GLY A 175 -15.41 -0.84 28.17
CA GLY A 175 -15.05 -0.86 29.58
C GLY A 175 -13.96 0.15 29.95
N ASP A 176 -13.75 1.20 29.16
CA ASP A 176 -12.77 2.24 29.47
C ASP A 176 -13.26 3.15 30.61
N SER A 177 -12.36 3.49 31.54
CA SER A 177 -12.67 4.27 32.74
C SER A 177 -13.14 5.69 32.44
N THR A 178 -12.83 6.25 31.27
CA THR A 178 -13.29 7.59 30.87
C THR A 178 -14.79 7.69 30.68
N ALA A 179 -15.50 6.55 30.55
CA ALA A 179 -16.96 6.49 30.47
C ALA A 179 -17.67 7.10 31.69
N SER A 180 -17.03 7.14 32.85
CA SER A 180 -17.59 7.67 34.11
C SER A 180 -17.15 9.09 34.45
N LEU A 181 -16.30 9.72 33.62
CA LEU A 181 -15.73 11.02 33.90
C LEU A 181 -16.69 12.18 33.48
N GLN A 182 -16.54 13.33 34.15
CA GLN A 182 -17.16 14.59 33.75
C GLN A 182 -16.44 15.16 32.52
N ASP A 183 -17.09 16.09 31.80
CA ASP A 183 -16.56 16.68 30.55
C ASP A 183 -15.14 17.23 30.69
N GLU A 184 -14.88 18.02 31.74
CA GLU A 184 -13.55 18.56 31.99
C GLU A 184 -12.50 17.50 32.29
N ASP A 185 -12.88 16.43 33.00
CA ASP A 185 -11.96 15.35 33.32
C ASP A 185 -11.66 14.48 32.08
N ILE A 186 -12.61 14.33 31.16
CA ILE A 186 -12.38 13.71 29.84
C ILE A 186 -11.36 14.55 29.07
N LEU A 187 -11.53 15.88 29.01
CA LEU A 187 -10.60 16.75 28.31
C LEU A 187 -9.17 16.65 28.90
N ARG A 188 -9.06 16.59 30.23
CA ARG A 188 -7.75 16.41 30.91
C ARG A 188 -7.16 15.03 30.67
N ALA A 189 -7.99 13.98 30.78
CA ALA A 189 -7.55 12.58 30.59
C ALA A 189 -7.04 12.32 29.16
N LEU A 190 -7.54 13.06 28.17
CA LEU A 190 -7.11 12.98 26.78
C LEU A 190 -5.99 13.98 26.44
N GLY A 191 -5.54 14.80 27.39
CA GLY A 191 -4.52 15.84 27.13
C GLY A 191 -4.99 16.97 26.21
N LEU A 192 -6.29 17.23 26.16
CA LEU A 192 -6.94 18.20 25.27
C LEU A 192 -6.99 19.63 25.84
N VAL A 193 -6.62 19.79 27.11
CA VAL A 193 -6.49 21.08 27.77
C VAL A 193 -5.03 21.29 28.12
N PRO A 194 -4.27 22.14 27.39
CA PRO A 194 -2.90 22.50 27.75
C PRO A 194 -2.85 23.22 29.07
N MET A 195 -1.74 23.07 29.84
CA MET A 195 -1.60 23.66 31.21
C MET A 195 -1.78 25.18 31.28
N SER A 196 -1.66 25.89 30.16
CA SER A 196 -1.72 27.36 30.10
C SER A 196 -2.70 27.92 29.07
N ALA A 197 -3.52 27.06 28.46
CA ALA A 197 -4.42 27.47 27.40
C ALA A 197 -5.81 26.81 27.54
N PRO A 198 -6.89 27.45 27.06
CA PRO A 198 -8.25 27.00 27.34
C PRO A 198 -8.60 25.68 26.66
N LEU A 199 -8.28 25.49 25.36
CA LEU A 199 -8.62 24.30 24.59
C LEU A 199 -7.60 24.03 23.49
N SER A 200 -7.42 22.76 23.12
CA SER A 200 -6.63 22.36 21.96
C SER A 200 -7.50 22.20 20.70
N LEU A 201 -6.87 22.17 19.51
CA LEU A 201 -7.56 21.83 18.26
C LEU A 201 -8.14 20.41 18.30
N GLY A 202 -7.53 19.51 19.06
CA GLY A 202 -8.06 18.16 19.31
C GLY A 202 -9.38 18.18 20.08
N ALA A 203 -9.54 19.09 21.06
CA ALA A 203 -10.81 19.27 21.76
C ALA A 203 -11.92 19.73 20.80
N ILE A 204 -11.59 20.68 19.91
CA ILE A 204 -12.52 21.14 18.86
C ILE A 204 -12.86 20.02 17.88
N LEU A 205 -11.86 19.23 17.44
CA LEU A 205 -12.09 18.11 16.51
C LEU A 205 -12.96 17.01 17.10
N LEU A 206 -12.80 16.69 18.38
CA LEU A 206 -13.52 15.59 19.03
C LEU A 206 -14.90 16.01 19.56
N PHE A 207 -14.99 17.22 20.13
CA PHE A 207 -16.17 17.66 20.89
C PHE A 207 -16.74 19.02 20.43
N GLY A 208 -16.15 19.66 19.39
CA GLY A 208 -16.56 20.97 18.93
C GLY A 208 -17.89 20.92 18.17
N ARG A 209 -18.69 21.98 18.32
CA ARG A 209 -19.82 22.25 17.43
C ARG A 209 -19.34 22.46 16.00
N SER A 210 -20.15 22.16 15.00
CA SER A 210 -19.76 22.32 13.58
C SER A 210 -19.28 23.74 13.24
N ALA A 211 -19.86 24.78 13.87
CA ALA A 211 -19.41 26.17 13.73
C ALA A 211 -17.99 26.38 14.28
N ALA A 212 -17.67 25.76 15.41
CA ALA A 212 -16.33 25.80 16.00
C ALA A 212 -15.32 25.09 15.10
N ILE A 213 -15.65 23.92 14.57
CA ILE A 213 -14.80 23.19 13.62
C ILE A 213 -14.51 24.04 12.39
N THR A 214 -15.54 24.65 11.79
CA THR A 214 -15.38 25.54 10.63
C THR A 214 -14.48 26.75 10.93
N ARG A 215 -14.51 27.26 12.16
CA ARG A 215 -13.71 28.42 12.57
C ARG A 215 -12.23 28.08 12.82
N TRP A 216 -11.94 27.01 13.57
CA TRP A 216 -10.58 26.70 14.04
C TRP A 216 -9.89 25.60 13.22
N VAL A 217 -10.65 24.71 12.56
CA VAL A 217 -10.11 23.63 11.71
C VAL A 217 -10.89 23.59 10.39
N PRO A 218 -10.85 24.67 9.57
CA PRO A 218 -11.67 24.80 8.36
C PRO A 218 -11.41 23.69 7.31
N ASN A 219 -10.26 23.04 7.39
CA ASN A 219 -9.91 21.93 6.50
C ASN A 219 -10.50 20.59 6.95
N ALA A 220 -11.16 20.51 8.11
CA ALA A 220 -11.80 19.28 8.60
C ALA A 220 -13.12 19.03 7.83
N GLU A 221 -12.97 18.63 6.59
CA GLU A 221 -14.07 18.35 5.66
C GLU A 221 -14.02 16.89 5.24
N PHE A 222 -15.19 16.26 5.17
CA PHE A 222 -15.36 14.85 4.84
C PHE A 222 -16.44 14.71 3.78
N ILE A 223 -16.18 13.86 2.77
CA ILE A 223 -17.11 13.64 1.65
C ILE A 223 -17.33 12.14 1.50
N PHE A 224 -18.60 11.75 1.45
CA PHE A 224 -19.01 10.41 1.06
C PHE A 224 -19.58 10.44 -0.36
N GLN A 225 -19.18 9.50 -1.22
CA GLN A 225 -19.66 9.39 -2.60
C GLN A 225 -19.97 7.94 -2.96
N ASP A 226 -21.19 7.70 -3.44
CA ASP A 226 -21.55 6.44 -4.09
C ASP A 226 -21.53 6.65 -5.61
N LEU A 227 -20.54 6.06 -6.28
CA LEU A 227 -20.27 6.25 -7.71
C LEU A 227 -20.77 5.07 -8.56
N ARG A 228 -21.45 4.09 -7.95
CA ARG A 228 -21.95 2.91 -8.67
C ARG A 228 -22.98 3.31 -9.72
N LYS A 229 -22.94 2.63 -10.89
CA LYS A 229 -23.83 2.85 -12.06
C LYS A 229 -23.68 4.23 -12.73
N GLY A 230 -22.56 4.92 -12.54
CA GLY A 230 -22.30 6.21 -13.19
C GLY A 230 -23.17 7.37 -12.71
N GLU A 231 -24.08 7.17 -11.77
CA GLU A 231 -24.82 8.20 -11.09
C GLU A 231 -24.29 8.34 -9.66
N SER A 232 -24.02 9.57 -9.23
CA SER A 232 -23.73 9.85 -7.83
C SER A 232 -25.01 9.64 -7.03
N ALA A 233 -25.30 8.39 -6.66
CA ALA A 233 -26.49 8.03 -5.90
C ALA A 233 -26.50 8.69 -4.51
N ALA A 234 -25.33 9.08 -4.00
CA ALA A 234 -25.20 9.93 -2.83
C ALA A 234 -23.87 10.68 -2.90
N ASN A 235 -23.94 11.98 -2.67
CA ASN A 235 -22.78 12.83 -2.46
C ASN A 235 -23.06 13.68 -1.23
N GLU A 236 -22.49 13.31 -0.09
CA GLU A 236 -22.74 13.98 1.18
C GLU A 236 -21.45 14.62 1.70
N ARG A 237 -21.51 15.94 1.90
CA ARG A 237 -20.45 16.71 2.55
C ARG A 237 -20.77 16.80 4.04
N ILE A 238 -19.83 16.40 4.88
CA ILE A 238 -19.99 16.38 6.34
C ILE A 238 -18.92 17.28 6.95
N VAL A 239 -19.35 18.17 7.86
CA VAL A 239 -18.49 18.97 8.72
C VAL A 239 -19.03 18.83 10.13
N GLY A 240 -18.23 18.24 11.01
CA GLY A 240 -18.68 17.95 12.38
C GLY A 240 -17.58 17.30 13.20
N PRO A 241 -17.84 17.04 14.48
CA PRO A 241 -16.93 16.37 15.38
C PRO A 241 -16.64 14.94 14.91
N LEU A 242 -15.40 14.48 15.10
CA LEU A 242 -14.86 13.26 14.47
C LEU A 242 -15.65 12.00 14.83
N LEU A 243 -16.20 11.92 16.05
CA LEU A 243 -16.98 10.76 16.48
C LEU A 243 -18.31 10.71 15.71
N GLN A 244 -19.00 11.84 15.57
CA GLN A 244 -20.20 11.96 14.75
C GLN A 244 -19.92 11.65 13.28
N VAL A 245 -18.80 12.19 12.74
CA VAL A 245 -18.37 11.90 11.36
C VAL A 245 -18.13 10.42 11.17
N SER A 246 -17.46 9.76 12.12
CA SER A 246 -17.21 8.32 12.09
C SER A 246 -18.51 7.51 12.04
N GLU A 247 -19.47 7.80 12.94
CA GLU A 247 -20.78 7.12 12.97
C GLU A 247 -21.56 7.38 11.66
N ARG A 248 -21.56 8.63 11.15
CA ARG A 248 -22.27 8.96 9.92
C ARG A 248 -21.69 8.24 8.71
N MET A 249 -20.33 8.20 8.59
CA MET A 249 -19.68 7.47 7.51
C MET A 249 -19.99 5.98 7.56
N GLN A 250 -19.94 5.36 8.75
CA GLN A 250 -20.32 3.95 8.90
C GLN A 250 -21.77 3.71 8.46
N ALA A 251 -22.72 4.54 8.88
CA ALA A 251 -24.11 4.41 8.50
C ALA A 251 -24.31 4.54 6.97
N LEU A 252 -23.59 5.46 6.31
CA LEU A 252 -23.62 5.63 4.85
C LEU A 252 -23.06 4.41 4.11
N ILE A 253 -21.98 3.82 4.63
CA ILE A 253 -21.39 2.61 4.06
C ILE A 253 -22.33 1.41 4.29
N ASP A 254 -22.86 1.24 5.52
CA ASP A 254 -23.74 0.13 5.88
C ASP A 254 -25.01 0.08 5.03
N ALA A 255 -25.61 1.24 4.75
CA ALA A 255 -26.78 1.34 3.88
C ALA A 255 -26.52 0.85 2.43
N ARG A 256 -25.25 0.65 2.06
CA ARG A 256 -24.80 0.27 0.70
C ARG A 256 -24.03 -1.04 0.66
N ASN A 257 -23.82 -1.64 1.81
CA ASN A 257 -23.04 -2.86 1.99
C ASN A 257 -23.91 -4.09 1.82
N SER A 258 -23.88 -4.72 0.65
CA SER A 258 -24.63 -5.95 0.39
C SER A 258 -23.97 -7.14 1.09
N VAL A 259 -24.78 -8.16 1.33
CA VAL A 259 -24.36 -9.42 1.96
C VAL A 259 -24.69 -10.58 1.04
N THR A 260 -23.72 -11.48 0.83
CA THR A 260 -23.90 -12.75 0.13
C THR A 260 -23.93 -13.87 1.15
N GLU A 261 -24.90 -14.76 1.05
CA GLU A 261 -25.01 -15.93 1.91
C GLU A 261 -24.28 -17.12 1.32
N LEU A 262 -23.52 -17.81 2.17
CA LEU A 262 -22.76 -19.01 1.81
C LEU A 262 -23.07 -20.13 2.81
N MET A 263 -23.28 -21.35 2.29
CA MET A 263 -23.32 -22.57 3.11
C MET A 263 -21.92 -23.15 3.24
N ALA A 264 -21.39 -23.24 4.47
CA ALA A 264 -20.17 -23.95 4.81
C ALA A 264 -20.51 -25.14 5.72
N GLY A 265 -20.60 -26.33 5.15
CA GLY A 265 -21.16 -27.48 5.84
C GLY A 265 -22.62 -27.27 6.23
N ILE A 266 -22.93 -27.36 7.53
CA ILE A 266 -24.26 -27.10 8.11
C ILE A 266 -24.46 -25.62 8.52
N HIS A 267 -23.42 -24.79 8.43
CA HIS A 267 -23.47 -23.42 8.86
C HIS A 267 -23.76 -22.47 7.70
N ARG A 268 -24.70 -21.54 7.93
CA ARG A 268 -24.94 -20.40 7.03
C ARG A 268 -24.02 -19.26 7.46
N VAL A 269 -23.21 -18.76 6.53
CA VAL A 269 -22.25 -17.68 6.77
C VAL A 269 -22.59 -16.51 5.85
N GLU A 270 -22.55 -15.32 6.41
CA GLU A 270 -22.76 -14.07 5.70
C GLU A 270 -21.41 -13.46 5.29
N VAL A 271 -21.22 -13.26 3.99
CA VAL A 271 -20.04 -12.59 3.43
C VAL A 271 -20.45 -11.20 2.98
N SER A 272 -20.11 -10.19 3.78
CA SER A 272 -20.38 -8.78 3.45
C SER A 272 -19.53 -8.33 2.26
N LEU A 273 -20.06 -7.41 1.45
CA LEU A 273 -19.30 -6.78 0.35
C LEU A 273 -18.04 -6.08 0.89
N ILE A 274 -18.18 -5.30 1.98
CA ILE A 274 -17.08 -4.71 2.73
C ILE A 274 -17.15 -5.26 4.15
N PRO A 275 -16.15 -6.05 4.62
CA PRO A 275 -16.14 -6.57 5.98
C PRO A 275 -16.21 -5.47 7.04
N SER A 276 -16.88 -5.73 8.16
CA SER A 276 -17.12 -4.72 9.21
C SER A 276 -15.84 -4.11 9.76
N VAL A 277 -14.82 -4.92 9.99
CA VAL A 277 -13.50 -4.46 10.45
C VAL A 277 -12.84 -3.59 9.38
N THR A 278 -12.88 -4.01 8.11
CA THR A 278 -12.27 -3.28 6.99
C THR A 278 -12.83 -1.86 6.88
N ARG A 279 -14.16 -1.66 6.88
CA ARG A 279 -14.75 -0.33 6.77
C ARG A 279 -14.51 0.53 8.00
N ARG A 280 -14.60 -0.07 9.21
CA ARG A 280 -14.31 0.63 10.46
C ARG A 280 -12.88 1.14 10.50
N GLU A 281 -11.92 0.27 10.26
CA GLU A 281 -10.50 0.61 10.31
C GLU A 281 -10.11 1.61 9.21
N ALA A 282 -10.61 1.46 8.00
CA ALA A 282 -10.32 2.40 6.91
C ALA A 282 -10.80 3.82 7.23
N VAL A 283 -12.04 3.96 7.75
CA VAL A 283 -12.60 5.26 8.14
C VAL A 283 -11.88 5.82 9.37
N ALA A 284 -11.70 5.04 10.42
CA ALA A 284 -11.06 5.50 11.64
C ALA A 284 -9.59 5.92 11.41
N ASN A 285 -8.84 5.13 10.63
CA ASN A 285 -7.49 5.48 10.24
C ASN A 285 -7.45 6.79 9.42
N ALA A 286 -8.42 7.01 8.53
CA ALA A 286 -8.50 8.26 7.80
C ALA A 286 -8.73 9.45 8.74
N LEU A 287 -9.62 9.34 9.75
CA LEU A 287 -9.90 10.41 10.70
C LEU A 287 -8.70 10.69 11.63
N VAL A 288 -8.04 9.64 12.15
CA VAL A 288 -6.93 9.77 13.09
C VAL A 288 -5.64 10.24 12.42
N HIS A 289 -5.37 9.75 11.20
CA HIS A 289 -4.12 10.00 10.49
C HIS A 289 -4.20 11.16 9.48
N ARG A 290 -5.38 11.81 9.32
CA ARG A 290 -5.52 12.99 8.48
C ARG A 290 -4.53 14.08 8.92
N ASP A 291 -3.92 14.74 7.94
CA ASP A 291 -3.26 16.02 8.17
C ASP A 291 -4.30 17.16 8.15
N TYR A 292 -4.73 17.59 9.34
CA TYR A 292 -5.75 18.64 9.48
C TYR A 292 -5.24 20.03 9.08
N SER A 293 -3.94 20.21 8.87
CA SER A 293 -3.37 21.43 8.30
C SER A 293 -3.42 21.43 6.75
N ALA A 294 -3.52 20.26 6.12
CA ALA A 294 -3.53 20.13 4.68
C ALA A 294 -4.91 20.46 4.07
N LEU A 295 -4.88 21.09 2.89
CA LEU A 295 -6.08 21.40 2.11
C LEU A 295 -6.69 20.15 1.48
N GLY A 296 -8.01 20.20 1.29
CA GLY A 296 -8.80 19.16 0.64
C GLY A 296 -9.53 18.26 1.63
N PRO A 297 -10.64 17.65 1.24
CA PRO A 297 -11.43 16.77 2.09
C PRO A 297 -10.84 15.37 2.23
N THR A 298 -11.17 14.68 3.33
CA THR A 298 -11.15 13.22 3.36
C THR A 298 -12.30 12.70 2.49
N ARG A 299 -12.03 11.75 1.59
CA ARG A 299 -13.06 11.14 0.73
C ARG A 299 -13.24 9.68 1.05
N VAL A 300 -14.50 9.26 1.12
CA VAL A 300 -14.93 7.87 1.18
C VAL A 300 -15.78 7.62 -0.06
N GLN A 301 -15.35 6.74 -0.93
CA GLN A 301 -15.98 6.48 -2.22
C GLN A 301 -16.26 4.98 -2.37
N ILE A 302 -17.42 4.66 -2.95
CA ILE A 302 -17.78 3.28 -3.32
C ILE A 302 -18.14 3.30 -4.80
N ASP A 303 -17.46 2.50 -5.62
CA ASP A 303 -17.85 2.20 -6.98
C ASP A 303 -18.10 0.70 -7.18
N ASP A 304 -18.28 0.25 -8.44
CA ASP A 304 -18.56 -1.15 -8.74
C ASP A 304 -17.33 -2.06 -8.56
N ALA A 305 -16.11 -1.49 -8.50
CA ALA A 305 -14.86 -2.22 -8.44
C ALA A 305 -14.18 -2.15 -7.07
N GLU A 306 -14.31 -1.01 -6.38
CA GLU A 306 -13.54 -0.77 -5.17
C GLU A 306 -14.25 0.16 -4.16
N PHE A 307 -13.90 -0.01 -2.88
CA PHE A 307 -14.15 0.94 -1.81
C PHE A 307 -12.85 1.70 -1.54
N VAL A 308 -12.89 3.02 -1.66
CA VAL A 308 -11.71 3.88 -1.56
C VAL A 308 -11.86 4.87 -0.41
N VAL A 309 -10.84 4.94 0.42
CA VAL A 309 -10.73 6.02 1.41
C VAL A 309 -9.44 6.78 1.15
N SER A 310 -9.57 8.08 0.93
CA SER A 310 -8.42 8.97 0.65
C SER A 310 -8.37 10.15 1.60
N ASN A 311 -7.15 10.54 1.92
CA ASN A 311 -6.85 11.47 3.00
C ASN A 311 -5.75 12.45 2.59
N PRO A 312 -5.91 13.78 2.80
CA PRO A 312 -4.80 14.73 2.65
C PRO A 312 -3.67 14.47 3.66
N GLY A 313 -2.45 14.70 3.21
CA GLY A 313 -1.22 14.39 3.94
C GLY A 313 -0.67 13.01 3.62
N GLY A 314 0.65 12.89 3.41
CA GLY A 314 1.32 11.62 3.12
C GLY A 314 1.39 10.68 4.34
N LEU A 315 2.05 9.54 4.19
CA LEU A 315 2.32 8.64 5.32
C LEU A 315 3.20 9.32 6.39
N PRO A 316 3.02 9.00 7.68
CA PRO A 316 3.88 9.53 8.74
C PRO A 316 5.36 9.18 8.52
N PRO A 317 6.30 10.00 9.02
CA PRO A 317 7.73 9.72 8.87
C PRO A 317 8.12 8.33 9.39
N GLY A 318 8.85 7.57 8.55
CA GLY A 318 9.27 6.20 8.85
C GLY A 318 8.26 5.12 8.48
N VAL A 319 7.04 5.50 8.08
CA VAL A 319 6.04 4.58 7.50
C VAL A 319 6.09 4.67 5.99
N THR A 320 6.16 3.54 5.33
CA THR A 320 6.16 3.38 3.86
C THR A 320 5.10 2.36 3.46
N ILE A 321 4.77 2.30 2.18
CA ILE A 321 3.84 1.28 1.66
C ILE A 321 4.38 -0.14 1.93
N GLN A 322 5.70 -0.33 1.92
CA GLN A 322 6.34 -1.62 2.13
C GLN A 322 6.31 -2.09 3.60
N ASN A 323 6.32 -1.16 4.57
CA ASN A 323 6.34 -1.50 6.00
C ASN A 323 5.04 -1.18 6.75
N ILE A 324 3.98 -0.78 6.04
CA ILE A 324 2.70 -0.34 6.66
C ILE A 324 2.02 -1.45 7.48
N LEU A 325 2.32 -2.71 7.21
CA LEU A 325 1.84 -3.86 7.98
C LEU A 325 2.65 -4.11 9.27
N ASP A 326 3.87 -3.57 9.34
CA ASP A 326 4.81 -3.80 10.45
C ASP A 326 4.95 -2.57 11.35
N GLU A 327 4.77 -1.36 10.78
CA GLU A 327 4.95 -0.09 11.49
C GLU A 327 3.61 0.56 11.83
N SER A 328 3.50 1.01 13.08
CA SER A 328 2.32 1.75 13.56
C SER A 328 2.76 3.05 14.24
N ARG A 329 2.61 4.17 13.51
CA ARG A 329 2.94 5.51 14.01
C ARG A 329 1.76 6.46 13.78
N PRO A 330 1.00 6.82 14.82
CA PRO A 330 -0.09 7.77 14.65
C PRO A 330 0.45 9.17 14.32
N ARG A 331 -0.19 9.86 13.38
CA ARG A 331 0.09 11.27 13.10
C ARG A 331 -0.30 12.15 14.29
N SER A 332 -1.43 11.84 14.93
CA SER A 332 -1.92 12.46 16.13
C SER A 332 -2.07 11.43 17.25
N PRO A 333 -1.10 11.35 18.19
CA PRO A 333 -1.21 10.49 19.37
C PRO A 333 -2.46 10.78 20.21
N ILE A 334 -2.87 12.05 20.33
CA ILE A 334 -4.06 12.46 21.08
C ILE A 334 -5.33 11.89 20.45
N LEU A 335 -5.53 12.07 19.13
CA LEU A 335 -6.70 11.51 18.44
C LEU A 335 -6.69 9.99 18.44
N ALA A 336 -5.51 9.39 18.29
CA ALA A 336 -5.36 7.94 18.33
C ALA A 336 -5.76 7.37 19.71
N ASP A 337 -5.35 8.00 20.81
CA ASP A 337 -5.75 7.59 22.15
C ASP A 337 -7.26 7.73 22.37
N ALA A 338 -7.86 8.85 21.95
CA ALA A 338 -9.30 9.06 22.04
C ALA A 338 -10.10 7.99 21.29
N PHE A 339 -9.71 7.70 20.03
CA PHE A 339 -10.36 6.67 19.21
C PHE A 339 -10.16 5.25 19.76
N LYS A 340 -8.98 4.97 20.33
CA LYS A 340 -8.67 3.70 20.97
C LYS A 340 -9.53 3.46 22.21
N ARG A 341 -9.70 4.45 23.09
CA ARG A 341 -10.58 4.39 24.27
C ARG A 341 -12.03 4.20 23.86
N ALA A 342 -12.47 4.91 22.82
CA ALA A 342 -13.80 4.77 22.22
C ALA A 342 -14.02 3.45 21.47
N GLY A 343 -13.00 2.58 21.32
CA GLY A 343 -13.10 1.30 20.60
C GLY A 343 -13.28 1.41 19.10
N LEU A 344 -12.96 2.56 18.51
CA LEU A 344 -13.10 2.81 17.08
C LEU A 344 -11.87 2.35 16.29
N VAL A 345 -10.71 2.20 16.93
CA VAL A 345 -9.50 1.62 16.37
C VAL A 345 -8.99 0.48 17.25
N GLU A 346 -8.24 -0.42 16.64
CA GLU A 346 -7.67 -1.57 17.32
C GLU A 346 -6.59 -1.16 18.36
N ARG A 347 -6.61 -1.81 19.55
CA ARG A 347 -5.76 -1.41 20.69
C ARG A 347 -4.28 -1.74 20.52
N LYS A 348 -3.94 -2.75 19.70
CA LYS A 348 -2.57 -3.26 19.54
C LYS A 348 -1.81 -2.61 18.36
N GLY A 349 -2.41 -1.64 17.66
CA GLY A 349 -1.82 -1.01 16.47
C GLY A 349 -1.78 -1.94 15.24
N LYS A 350 -2.65 -2.94 15.19
CA LYS A 350 -2.75 -3.91 14.08
C LYS A 350 -3.99 -3.72 13.21
N GLY A 351 -4.64 -2.56 13.25
CA GLY A 351 -5.87 -2.30 12.51
C GLY A 351 -5.72 -2.51 11.00
N VAL A 352 -4.58 -2.09 10.42
CA VAL A 352 -4.28 -2.33 9.00
C VAL A 352 -4.17 -3.85 8.73
N ASN A 353 -3.47 -4.59 9.58
CA ASN A 353 -3.33 -6.04 9.43
C ASN A 353 -4.69 -6.75 9.51
N GLU A 354 -5.55 -6.35 10.46
CA GLU A 354 -6.91 -6.90 10.59
C GLU A 354 -7.77 -6.57 9.36
N MET A 355 -7.64 -5.37 8.79
CA MET A 355 -8.32 -4.99 7.56
C MET A 355 -7.90 -5.90 6.39
N PHE A 356 -6.59 -6.15 6.22
CA PHE A 356 -6.07 -7.07 5.21
C PHE A 356 -6.56 -8.51 5.45
N GLU A 357 -6.47 -8.97 6.69
CA GLU A 357 -6.88 -10.32 7.08
C GLU A 357 -8.37 -10.57 6.80
N GLN A 358 -9.24 -9.64 7.18
CA GLN A 358 -10.68 -9.78 6.97
C GLN A 358 -11.07 -9.74 5.50
N GLN A 359 -10.37 -8.94 4.69
CA GLN A 359 -10.60 -8.88 3.25
C GLN A 359 -10.22 -10.21 2.57
N LEU A 360 -9.04 -10.76 2.90
CA LEU A 360 -8.62 -12.07 2.40
C LEU A 360 -9.53 -13.20 2.88
N ARG A 361 -10.00 -13.16 4.14
CA ARG A 361 -10.97 -14.12 4.67
C ARG A 361 -12.34 -14.05 3.99
N ALA A 362 -12.72 -12.86 3.53
CA ALA A 362 -13.92 -12.68 2.72
C ALA A 362 -13.74 -13.17 1.26
N GLY A 363 -12.63 -13.80 0.94
CA GLY A 363 -12.34 -14.34 -0.39
C GLY A 363 -12.12 -13.26 -1.45
N ARG A 364 -11.57 -12.10 -1.07
CA ARG A 364 -11.26 -10.99 -1.99
C ARG A 364 -9.80 -10.60 -1.92
N ASP A 365 -9.34 -9.88 -2.93
CA ASP A 365 -7.98 -9.34 -2.97
C ASP A 365 -7.69 -8.43 -1.79
N ALA A 366 -6.43 -8.40 -1.36
CA ALA A 366 -5.98 -7.55 -0.27
C ALA A 366 -6.17 -6.06 -0.57
N PRO A 367 -6.40 -5.23 0.46
CA PRO A 367 -6.36 -3.79 0.32
C PRO A 367 -5.01 -3.30 -0.22
N SER A 368 -5.00 -2.18 -0.92
CA SER A 368 -3.81 -1.61 -1.53
C SER A 368 -3.62 -0.13 -1.16
N TYR A 369 -2.40 0.23 -0.82
CA TYR A 369 -1.96 1.61 -0.61
C TYR A 369 -1.11 2.15 -1.77
N ALA A 370 -0.98 1.39 -2.87
CA ALA A 370 -0.06 1.69 -3.98
C ALA A 370 -0.32 3.06 -4.66
N ARG A 371 -1.54 3.58 -4.57
CA ARG A 371 -1.93 4.91 -5.11
C ARG A 371 -1.67 6.07 -4.13
N SER A 372 -1.09 5.81 -2.95
CA SER A 372 -0.69 6.86 -2.03
C SER A 372 0.49 7.66 -2.59
N THR A 373 0.54 8.93 -2.22
CA THR A 373 1.59 9.87 -2.63
C THR A 373 2.21 10.54 -1.40
N THR A 374 3.21 11.38 -1.60
CA THR A 374 3.78 12.22 -0.54
C THR A 374 2.75 13.16 0.11
N ASN A 375 1.68 13.51 -0.62
CA ASN A 375 0.68 14.50 -0.19
C ASN A 375 -0.69 13.89 0.08
N SER A 376 -0.87 12.59 -0.12
CA SER A 376 -2.14 11.91 0.15
C SER A 376 -1.93 10.44 0.47
N VAL A 377 -2.67 9.94 1.45
CA VAL A 377 -2.80 8.49 1.70
C VAL A 377 -4.10 8.02 1.08
N LEU A 378 -4.05 6.94 0.31
CA LEU A 378 -5.20 6.33 -0.31
C LEU A 378 -5.17 4.83 -0.07
N VAL A 379 -6.21 4.29 0.58
CA VAL A 379 -6.47 2.86 0.64
C VAL A 379 -7.59 2.50 -0.34
N SER A 380 -7.30 1.52 -1.18
CA SER A 380 -8.25 0.89 -2.09
C SER A 380 -8.54 -0.52 -1.60
N VAL A 381 -9.81 -0.84 -1.44
CA VAL A 381 -10.31 -2.14 -1.02
C VAL A 381 -11.11 -2.73 -2.19
N PRO A 382 -10.61 -3.76 -2.88
CA PRO A 382 -11.30 -4.38 -4.01
C PRO A 382 -12.66 -4.96 -3.61
N LEU A 383 -13.70 -4.70 -4.42
CA LEU A 383 -15.07 -5.19 -4.23
C LEU A 383 -15.44 -6.29 -5.24
N GLY A 384 -14.46 -6.89 -5.90
CA GLY A 384 -14.66 -8.00 -6.85
C GLY A 384 -15.46 -9.16 -6.25
N THR A 385 -15.88 -10.07 -7.10
CA THR A 385 -16.60 -11.28 -6.68
C THR A 385 -15.78 -12.05 -5.64
N ALA A 386 -16.40 -12.34 -4.51
CA ALA A 386 -15.75 -13.12 -3.46
C ALA A 386 -15.47 -14.55 -3.96
N ASP A 387 -14.29 -15.06 -3.69
CA ASP A 387 -13.95 -16.45 -3.89
C ASP A 387 -14.59 -17.31 -2.78
N LEU A 388 -15.80 -17.75 -3.04
CA LEU A 388 -16.59 -18.53 -2.07
C LEU A 388 -15.98 -19.89 -1.77
N ASP A 389 -15.15 -20.44 -2.66
CA ASP A 389 -14.47 -21.71 -2.44
C ASP A 389 -13.32 -21.53 -1.43
N LEU A 390 -12.58 -20.44 -1.56
CA LEU A 390 -11.57 -20.07 -0.54
C LEU A 390 -12.23 -19.80 0.82
N VAL A 391 -13.33 -19.06 0.85
CA VAL A 391 -14.08 -18.80 2.09
C VAL A 391 -14.54 -20.11 2.75
N ARG A 392 -15.13 -21.01 1.98
CA ARG A 392 -15.59 -22.32 2.46
C ARG A 392 -14.43 -23.15 3.01
N PHE A 393 -13.32 -23.18 2.30
CA PHE A 393 -12.12 -23.87 2.75
C PHE A 393 -11.62 -23.33 4.07
N LEU A 394 -11.41 -21.99 4.18
CA LEU A 394 -10.91 -21.35 5.39
C LEU A 394 -11.81 -21.64 6.59
N LEU A 395 -13.13 -21.46 6.45
CA LEU A 395 -14.09 -21.71 7.52
C LEU A 395 -14.05 -23.18 7.98
N THR A 396 -14.04 -24.13 7.05
CA THR A 396 -14.04 -25.56 7.39
C THR A 396 -12.72 -25.97 8.02
N PHE A 397 -11.59 -25.53 7.43
CA PHE A 397 -10.26 -25.84 7.93
C PHE A 397 -10.01 -25.29 9.33
N GLU A 398 -10.36 -24.03 9.57
CA GLU A 398 -10.16 -23.37 10.86
C GLU A 398 -11.06 -23.93 11.96
N ASN A 399 -12.32 -24.28 11.62
CA ASN A 399 -13.22 -24.97 12.55
C ASN A 399 -12.68 -26.34 12.97
N GLU A 400 -12.17 -27.14 12.03
CA GLU A 400 -11.59 -28.45 12.35
C GLU A 400 -10.32 -28.35 13.18
N ARG A 401 -9.48 -27.35 12.91
CA ARG A 401 -8.20 -27.17 13.60
C ARG A 401 -8.29 -26.33 14.86
N GLN A 402 -9.42 -25.65 15.09
CA GLN A 402 -9.62 -24.69 16.19
C GLN A 402 -8.50 -23.62 16.22
N ARG A 403 -7.96 -23.29 15.05
CA ARG A 403 -6.86 -22.34 14.90
C ARG A 403 -7.01 -21.57 13.59
N PRO A 404 -7.17 -20.24 13.66
CA PRO A 404 -7.19 -19.40 12.47
C PRO A 404 -5.81 -19.31 11.80
N LEU A 405 -5.79 -19.14 10.47
CA LEU A 405 -4.59 -18.79 9.74
C LEU A 405 -4.25 -17.31 10.00
N GLY A 406 -2.98 -17.02 10.22
CA GLY A 406 -2.49 -15.64 10.37
C GLY A 406 -2.38 -14.92 9.01
N LEU A 407 -2.20 -13.59 9.06
CA LEU A 407 -2.16 -12.74 7.86
C LEU A 407 -1.16 -13.23 6.79
N ASP A 408 0.08 -13.53 7.16
CA ASP A 408 1.09 -13.99 6.20
C ASP A 408 0.71 -15.33 5.56
N GLN A 409 0.08 -16.21 6.34
CA GLN A 409 -0.41 -17.49 5.84
C GLN A 409 -1.55 -17.29 4.83
N LEU A 410 -2.49 -16.39 5.12
CA LEU A 410 -3.58 -16.03 4.22
C LEU A 410 -3.06 -15.40 2.93
N ARG A 411 -2.10 -14.47 3.01
CA ARG A 411 -1.46 -13.85 1.85
C ARG A 411 -0.80 -14.89 0.94
N VAL A 412 -0.04 -15.82 1.52
CA VAL A 412 0.62 -16.90 0.75
C VAL A 412 -0.40 -17.85 0.12
N VAL A 413 -1.47 -18.23 0.84
CA VAL A 413 -2.52 -19.12 0.32
C VAL A 413 -3.26 -18.47 -0.85
N HIS A 414 -3.65 -17.19 -0.68
CA HIS A 414 -4.34 -16.43 -1.73
C HIS A 414 -3.47 -16.32 -2.99
N GLU A 415 -2.21 -15.95 -2.85
CA GLU A 415 -1.28 -15.77 -3.96
C GLU A 415 -1.00 -17.09 -4.70
N ILE A 416 -0.80 -18.21 -3.96
CA ILE A 416 -0.65 -19.54 -4.59
C ILE A 416 -1.92 -19.92 -5.36
N LYS A 417 -3.10 -19.58 -4.83
CA LYS A 417 -4.36 -19.84 -5.53
C LYS A 417 -4.46 -19.08 -6.83
N GLU A 418 -4.17 -17.80 -6.84
CA GLU A 418 -4.20 -16.95 -8.04
C GLU A 418 -3.18 -17.41 -9.10
N MET A 419 -1.98 -17.76 -8.68
CA MET A 419 -0.92 -18.25 -9.58
C MET A 419 -1.09 -19.73 -9.98
N GLY A 420 -1.98 -20.49 -9.32
CA GLY A 420 -2.10 -21.95 -9.44
C GLY A 420 -0.91 -22.71 -8.84
N SER A 421 0.30 -22.16 -8.93
CA SER A 421 1.51 -22.66 -8.28
C SER A 421 2.58 -21.56 -8.27
N ALA A 422 3.40 -21.51 -7.23
CA ALA A 422 4.45 -20.51 -7.12
C ALA A 422 5.74 -21.04 -6.49
N ALA A 423 6.89 -20.53 -6.93
CA ALA A 423 8.14 -20.70 -6.22
C ALA A 423 8.22 -19.74 -5.02
N PRO A 424 8.94 -20.09 -3.93
CA PRO A 424 9.08 -19.18 -2.79
C PRO A 424 9.67 -17.80 -3.15
N THR A 425 10.49 -17.71 -4.20
CA THR A 425 11.04 -16.45 -4.70
C THR A 425 10.00 -15.60 -5.42
N GLU A 426 9.13 -16.22 -6.22
CA GLU A 426 8.01 -15.55 -6.90
C GLU A 426 7.02 -14.97 -5.87
N LEU A 427 6.71 -15.74 -4.82
CA LEU A 427 5.86 -15.26 -3.72
C LEU A 427 6.50 -14.11 -2.94
N ALA A 428 7.81 -14.16 -2.69
CA ALA A 428 8.51 -13.10 -1.98
C ALA A 428 8.48 -11.78 -2.76
N GLU A 429 8.62 -11.84 -4.08
CA GLU A 429 8.55 -10.69 -4.97
C GLU A 429 7.12 -10.13 -5.07
N SER A 430 6.14 -10.99 -5.40
CA SER A 430 4.74 -10.58 -5.57
C SER A 430 4.15 -9.99 -4.28
N LEU A 431 4.38 -10.65 -3.14
CA LEU A 431 3.85 -10.22 -1.84
C LEU A 431 4.71 -9.12 -1.17
N SER A 432 5.84 -8.72 -1.77
CA SER A 432 6.82 -7.82 -1.16
C SER A 432 7.23 -8.28 0.25
N MET A 433 7.43 -9.59 0.44
CA MET A 433 7.82 -10.21 1.70
C MET A 433 9.27 -10.65 1.68
N LEU A 434 9.91 -10.68 2.85
CA LEU A 434 11.25 -11.27 2.96
C LEU A 434 11.20 -12.77 2.60
N LEU A 435 12.12 -13.23 1.76
CA LEU A 435 12.19 -14.64 1.35
C LEU A 435 12.26 -15.62 2.53
N ALA A 436 12.93 -15.23 3.63
CA ALA A 436 12.99 -16.01 4.85
C ALA A 436 11.60 -16.18 5.50
N THR A 437 10.80 -15.10 5.54
CA THR A 437 9.43 -15.12 6.05
C THR A 437 8.57 -16.03 5.18
N VAL A 438 8.63 -15.88 3.85
CA VAL A 438 7.87 -16.74 2.91
C VAL A 438 8.21 -18.22 3.09
N ARG A 439 9.50 -18.56 3.24
CA ARG A 439 9.93 -19.95 3.47
C ARG A 439 9.39 -20.51 4.78
N ASN A 440 9.47 -19.75 5.86
CA ASN A 440 8.95 -20.17 7.18
C ASN A 440 7.44 -20.35 7.13
N THR A 441 6.71 -19.36 6.60
CA THR A 441 5.24 -19.43 6.43
C THR A 441 4.83 -20.63 5.56
N SER A 442 5.55 -20.86 4.45
CA SER A 442 5.30 -22.01 3.58
C SER A 442 5.54 -23.35 4.29
N THR A 443 6.58 -23.45 5.11
CA THR A 443 6.83 -24.66 5.92
C THR A 443 5.68 -24.94 6.87
N GLN A 444 5.22 -23.91 7.60
CA GLN A 444 4.05 -24.03 8.48
C GLN A 444 2.78 -24.46 7.72
N LEU A 445 2.52 -23.88 6.54
CA LEU A 445 1.36 -24.24 5.72
C LEU A 445 1.45 -25.67 5.18
N VAL A 446 2.64 -26.18 4.88
CA VAL A 446 2.86 -27.60 4.51
C VAL A 446 2.57 -28.50 5.70
N GLU A 447 3.07 -28.19 6.89
CA GLU A 447 2.81 -28.94 8.13
C GLU A 447 1.31 -28.95 8.50
N LEU A 448 0.62 -27.84 8.23
CA LEU A 448 -0.84 -27.74 8.40
C LEU A 448 -1.63 -28.53 7.33
N GLY A 449 -0.98 -28.92 6.22
CA GLY A 449 -1.63 -29.60 5.12
C GLY A 449 -2.50 -28.70 4.24
N VAL A 450 -2.22 -27.38 4.23
CA VAL A 450 -2.89 -26.40 3.38
C VAL A 450 -2.26 -26.34 2.00
N ILE A 451 -0.94 -26.37 1.95
CA ILE A 451 -0.16 -26.41 0.71
C ILE A 451 0.74 -27.64 0.66
N GLU A 452 1.15 -28.01 -0.51
CA GLU A 452 2.16 -29.04 -0.74
C GLU A 452 3.33 -28.50 -1.56
N SER A 453 4.49 -29.10 -1.36
CA SER A 453 5.72 -28.74 -2.08
C SER A 453 6.08 -29.84 -3.08
N ARG A 454 6.28 -29.47 -4.34
CA ARG A 454 6.69 -30.39 -5.41
C ARG A 454 8.00 -29.91 -6.04
N GLY A 455 8.83 -30.84 -6.51
CA GLY A 455 10.15 -30.57 -7.06
C GLY A 455 11.22 -30.40 -5.97
N VAL A 456 12.48 -30.33 -6.42
CA VAL A 456 13.67 -30.24 -5.54
C VAL A 456 14.53 -29.03 -5.96
N GLY A 457 15.13 -28.35 -4.98
CA GLY A 457 16.02 -27.22 -5.23
C GLY A 457 15.33 -26.07 -5.96
N ARG A 458 15.90 -25.62 -7.09
CA ARG A 458 15.37 -24.48 -7.88
C ARG A 458 14.05 -24.77 -8.59
N SER A 459 13.69 -26.03 -8.78
CA SER A 459 12.41 -26.43 -9.38
C SER A 459 11.29 -26.62 -8.35
N ARG A 460 11.53 -26.32 -7.08
CA ARG A 460 10.55 -26.44 -6.01
C ARG A 460 9.42 -25.42 -6.21
N ARG A 461 8.18 -25.91 -6.33
CA ARG A 461 6.96 -25.10 -6.40
C ARG A 461 5.98 -25.51 -5.31
N LEU A 462 5.22 -24.53 -4.85
CA LEU A 462 4.19 -24.68 -3.84
C LEU A 462 2.83 -24.71 -4.52
N HIS A 463 1.95 -25.58 -4.08
CA HIS A 463 0.60 -25.78 -4.60
C HIS A 463 -0.39 -25.91 -3.46
N LEU A 464 -1.65 -25.59 -3.68
CA LEU A 464 -2.72 -25.95 -2.76
C LEU A 464 -2.90 -27.48 -2.76
N THR A 465 -3.22 -28.05 -1.58
CA THR A 465 -3.41 -29.50 -1.43
C THR A 465 -4.72 -29.97 -2.07
N PRO A 466 -4.89 -31.27 -2.40
CA PRO A 466 -6.17 -31.84 -2.83
C PRO A 466 -7.31 -31.52 -1.87
N ARG A 467 -7.03 -31.46 -0.58
CA ARG A 467 -7.98 -31.13 0.46
C ARG A 467 -8.62 -29.76 0.24
N PHE A 468 -7.87 -28.76 -0.26
CA PHE A 468 -8.43 -27.46 -0.62
C PHE A 468 -9.54 -27.65 -1.67
N TYR A 469 -9.25 -28.36 -2.76
CA TYR A 469 -10.20 -28.56 -3.86
C TYR A 469 -11.39 -29.45 -3.49
N ASP A 470 -11.20 -30.39 -2.56
CA ASP A 470 -12.28 -31.22 -2.01
C ASP A 470 -13.27 -30.38 -1.18
N LEU A 471 -12.76 -29.52 -0.29
CA LEU A 471 -13.57 -28.61 0.55
C LEU A 471 -14.20 -27.49 -0.28
N ALA A 472 -13.50 -27.01 -1.31
CA ALA A 472 -13.98 -26.04 -2.29
C ALA A 472 -15.04 -26.63 -3.25
N GLN A 473 -15.24 -27.95 -3.27
CA GLN A 473 -16.12 -28.70 -4.20
C GLN A 473 -15.70 -28.59 -5.69
N ASP A 474 -14.43 -28.22 -5.96
CA ASP A 474 -13.87 -28.18 -7.33
C ASP A 474 -12.67 -29.14 -7.50
N ARG A 475 -12.97 -30.45 -7.46
CA ARG A 475 -11.98 -31.51 -7.69
C ARG A 475 -11.34 -31.44 -9.09
N THR A 476 -12.05 -30.87 -10.04
CA THR A 476 -11.54 -30.77 -11.42
C THR A 476 -10.45 -29.74 -11.57
N ALA A 477 -10.49 -28.66 -10.79
CA ALA A 477 -9.42 -27.66 -10.75
C ALA A 477 -8.09 -28.23 -10.24
N TYR A 478 -8.14 -29.13 -9.23
CA TYR A 478 -6.94 -29.81 -8.74
C TYR A 478 -6.24 -30.63 -9.84
N VAL A 479 -7.01 -31.35 -10.65
CA VAL A 479 -6.44 -32.16 -11.75
C VAL A 479 -5.82 -31.25 -12.82
N ARG A 480 -6.44 -30.09 -13.08
CA ARG A 480 -5.88 -29.08 -14.03
C ARG A 480 -4.57 -28.46 -13.50
N VAL A 481 -4.52 -28.11 -12.20
CA VAL A 481 -3.33 -27.50 -11.57
C VAL A 481 -2.23 -28.54 -11.34
N LYS A 482 -2.58 -29.80 -11.10
CA LYS A 482 -1.61 -30.87 -10.88
C LYS A 482 -0.67 -31.06 -12.06
N GLY A 483 -1.08 -30.62 -13.25
CA GLY A 483 -0.40 -31.01 -14.48
C GLY A 483 -0.43 -32.54 -14.60
N ALA A 484 -0.76 -33.10 -15.72
CA ALA A 484 -0.78 -34.54 -15.86
C ALA A 484 0.56 -35.14 -15.38
N ASP A 485 0.53 -36.12 -14.47
CA ASP A 485 1.66 -36.97 -14.13
C ASP A 485 2.35 -37.44 -15.42
N PRO A 486 3.68 -37.62 -15.49
CA PRO A 486 4.33 -38.13 -16.67
C PRO A 486 3.65 -39.32 -17.34
N ILE A 487 3.11 -40.23 -16.56
CA ILE A 487 2.32 -41.38 -17.05
C ILE A 487 1.01 -40.90 -17.68
N GLN A 488 0.34 -39.94 -17.11
CA GLN A 488 -0.92 -39.37 -17.60
C GLN A 488 -0.68 -38.51 -18.85
N GLN A 489 0.46 -37.79 -18.91
CA GLN A 489 0.88 -37.04 -20.10
C GLN A 489 1.15 -37.98 -21.29
N GLU A 490 1.88 -39.07 -21.04
CA GLU A 490 2.16 -40.10 -22.03
C GLU A 490 0.86 -40.75 -22.54
N ARG A 491 -0.08 -41.06 -21.63
CA ARG A 491 -1.40 -41.57 -21.98
C ARG A 491 -2.22 -40.60 -22.83
N MET A 492 -2.30 -39.32 -22.43
CA MET A 492 -3.00 -38.27 -23.18
C MET A 492 -2.43 -38.10 -24.59
N ILE A 493 -1.11 -38.14 -24.73
CA ILE A 493 -0.43 -38.07 -26.02
C ILE A 493 -0.74 -39.33 -26.84
N GLY A 494 -0.75 -40.51 -26.23
CA GLY A 494 -1.10 -41.77 -26.86
C GLY A 494 -2.53 -41.78 -27.41
N ASP A 495 -3.50 -41.43 -26.54
CA ASP A 495 -4.92 -41.35 -26.92
C ASP A 495 -5.15 -40.32 -28.04
N TYR A 496 -4.41 -39.18 -28.03
CA TYR A 496 -4.49 -38.21 -29.11
C TYR A 496 -3.94 -38.76 -30.43
N VAL A 497 -2.80 -39.47 -30.38
CA VAL A 497 -2.23 -40.11 -31.60
C VAL A 497 -3.14 -41.20 -32.13
N ASP A 498 -3.79 -41.97 -31.27
CA ASP A 498 -4.74 -43.00 -31.65
C ASP A 498 -5.99 -42.41 -32.33
N ALA A 499 -6.47 -41.26 -31.84
CA ALA A 499 -7.64 -40.58 -32.38
C ALA A 499 -7.35 -39.80 -33.68
N TYR A 500 -6.18 -39.17 -33.79
CA TYR A 500 -5.85 -38.21 -34.85
C TYR A 500 -4.66 -38.64 -35.75
N GLY A 501 -4.08 -39.79 -35.50
CA GLY A 501 -3.01 -40.39 -36.29
C GLY A 501 -1.61 -39.81 -36.07
N SER A 502 -1.48 -38.57 -35.58
CA SER A 502 -0.19 -37.97 -35.32
C SER A 502 -0.30 -36.77 -34.38
N ILE A 503 0.81 -36.43 -33.69
CA ILE A 503 0.91 -35.23 -32.83
C ILE A 503 2.22 -34.51 -33.10
N THR A 504 2.19 -33.17 -33.13
CA THR A 504 3.41 -32.32 -33.17
C THR A 504 3.85 -31.96 -31.76
N ARG A 505 5.11 -31.47 -31.60
CA ARG A 505 5.63 -31.01 -30.31
C ARG A 505 4.81 -29.87 -29.72
N SER A 506 4.34 -28.92 -30.54
CA SER A 506 3.52 -27.80 -30.07
C SER A 506 2.10 -28.28 -29.66
N GLN A 507 1.54 -29.25 -30.34
CA GLN A 507 0.25 -29.84 -29.94
C GLN A 507 0.39 -30.63 -28.64
N ALA A 508 1.47 -31.41 -28.45
CA ALA A 508 1.73 -32.10 -27.19
C ALA A 508 1.99 -31.13 -26.05
N ALA A 509 2.69 -30.02 -26.30
CA ALA A 509 2.88 -28.96 -25.33
C ALA A 509 1.54 -28.33 -24.90
N ALA A 510 0.68 -28.01 -25.87
CA ALA A 510 -0.65 -27.46 -25.60
C ALA A 510 -1.58 -28.46 -24.91
N LEU A 511 -1.61 -29.72 -25.39
CA LEU A 511 -2.45 -30.80 -24.86
C LEU A 511 -2.15 -31.08 -23.38
N CYS A 512 -0.85 -31.15 -23.03
CA CYS A 512 -0.40 -31.52 -21.70
C CYS A 512 -0.02 -30.29 -20.84
N GLN A 513 -0.23 -29.07 -21.35
CA GLN A 513 0.15 -27.80 -20.70
C GLN A 513 1.64 -27.77 -20.27
N LEU A 514 2.51 -28.19 -21.15
CA LEU A 514 3.95 -28.28 -20.94
C LEU A 514 4.68 -27.16 -21.69
N SER A 515 5.85 -26.78 -21.19
CA SER A 515 6.78 -25.99 -22.01
C SER A 515 7.27 -26.82 -23.22
N PRO A 516 7.69 -26.18 -24.32
CA PRO A 516 8.21 -26.88 -25.49
C PRO A 516 9.38 -27.85 -25.17
N THR A 517 10.18 -27.51 -24.16
CA THR A 517 11.29 -28.34 -23.68
C THR A 517 10.80 -29.58 -22.95
N GLN A 518 9.79 -29.42 -22.06
CA GLN A 518 9.17 -30.53 -21.34
C GLN A 518 8.41 -31.48 -22.29
N ALA A 519 7.61 -30.93 -23.22
CA ALA A 519 6.92 -31.75 -24.22
C ALA A 519 7.91 -32.55 -25.07
N ARG A 520 9.06 -31.98 -25.44
CA ARG A 520 10.12 -32.72 -26.14
C ARG A 520 10.67 -33.86 -25.29
N ALA A 521 10.84 -33.67 -23.98
CA ALA A 521 11.34 -34.74 -23.10
C ALA A 521 10.34 -35.87 -22.95
N VAL A 522 9.03 -35.58 -22.87
CA VAL A 522 7.97 -36.62 -22.83
C VAL A 522 7.93 -37.41 -24.14
N LEU A 523 7.82 -36.70 -25.26
CA LEU A 523 7.79 -37.33 -26.59
C LEU A 523 9.05 -38.19 -26.85
N LYS A 524 10.23 -37.72 -26.41
CA LYS A 524 11.45 -38.51 -26.53
C LYS A 524 11.39 -39.79 -25.71
N ARG A 525 10.90 -39.77 -24.47
CA ARG A 525 10.74 -40.97 -23.65
C ARG A 525 9.81 -42.00 -24.31
N MET A 526 8.68 -41.52 -24.92
CA MET A 526 7.75 -42.39 -25.62
C MET A 526 8.39 -42.98 -26.89
N VAL A 527 9.26 -42.26 -27.58
CA VAL A 527 10.04 -42.78 -28.70
C VAL A 527 11.10 -43.78 -28.23
N ASP A 528 11.82 -43.49 -27.14
CA ASP A 528 12.85 -44.38 -26.57
C ASP A 528 12.23 -45.70 -26.06
N ARG A 529 10.90 -45.73 -25.77
CA ARG A 529 10.12 -46.94 -25.40
C ARG A 529 9.37 -47.60 -26.57
N GLU A 530 9.63 -47.16 -27.80
CA GLU A 530 8.99 -47.67 -29.00
C GLU A 530 7.45 -47.54 -29.00
N GLU A 531 6.90 -46.61 -28.21
CA GLU A 531 5.45 -46.31 -28.21
C GLU A 531 5.09 -45.33 -29.33
N LEU A 532 6.01 -44.46 -29.70
CA LEU A 532 5.89 -43.50 -30.80
C LEU A 532 7.13 -43.54 -31.67
N ARG A 533 6.96 -43.16 -32.96
CA ARG A 533 8.09 -42.89 -33.86
C ARG A 533 8.00 -41.50 -34.46
N LEU A 534 9.16 -40.88 -34.67
CA LEU A 534 9.26 -39.54 -35.29
C LEU A 534 9.23 -39.71 -36.82
N VAL A 535 8.34 -38.98 -37.48
CA VAL A 535 8.19 -38.94 -38.94
C VAL A 535 8.36 -37.51 -39.42
N GLY A 536 9.23 -37.30 -40.42
CA GLY A 536 9.55 -35.97 -40.97
C GLY A 536 10.66 -35.24 -40.22
N GLU A 537 11.16 -34.14 -40.81
CA GLU A 537 12.27 -33.35 -40.29
C GLU A 537 11.87 -31.89 -40.09
N ARG A 538 12.59 -31.22 -39.18
CA ARG A 538 12.47 -29.77 -38.85
C ARG A 538 11.02 -29.35 -38.51
N ARG A 539 10.46 -28.34 -39.20
CA ARG A 539 9.10 -27.79 -38.91
C ARG A 539 7.95 -28.76 -39.23
N GLY A 540 8.19 -29.81 -40.01
CA GLY A 540 7.19 -30.83 -40.37
C GLY A 540 7.26 -32.11 -39.50
N ALA A 541 8.08 -32.17 -38.49
CA ALA A 541 8.25 -33.31 -37.62
C ALA A 541 6.98 -33.63 -36.81
N LYS A 542 6.48 -34.85 -36.93
CA LYS A 542 5.30 -35.38 -36.23
C LYS A 542 5.64 -36.72 -35.59
N TYR A 543 4.96 -37.02 -34.50
CA TYR A 543 5.08 -38.29 -33.80
C TYR A 543 3.82 -39.10 -34.09
N VAL A 544 4.00 -40.34 -34.50
CA VAL A 544 2.94 -41.32 -34.83
C VAL A 544 3.15 -42.58 -34.00
N ARG A 545 2.17 -43.47 -33.93
CA ARG A 545 2.36 -44.79 -33.29
C ARG A 545 3.52 -45.54 -33.95
N ALA A 546 4.32 -46.22 -33.14
CA ALA A 546 5.46 -46.99 -33.58
C ALA A 546 5.03 -48.26 -34.31
#